data_0884471d4625440ca3cb580b0d4c042b
#
_entry.id   0884471d4625440ca3cb580b0d4c042b
#
_cell.length_a   1.000
_cell.length_b   1.000
_cell.length_c   1.000
_cell.angle_alpha   90.00
_cell.angle_beta   90.00
_cell.angle_gamma   90.00
#
_symmetry.space_group_name_H-M   'P 1'
#
loop_
_entity.id
_entity.type
_entity.pdbx_description
1 polymer ?
#
loop_
_entity_poly.entity_id
_entity_poly.type
_entity_poly.pdbx_seq_one_letter_code
_entity_poly.pdbx_strand_id
1 'polypeptide(L)'
;MSRLDNRAYYDDFAGWYEKERHLPYHRMLDDLEVELVERYATGKAVLEVGCGTGLLLHRTARFARHAIGIDLSGGMLQKAQARGLHVMQASATALPLATASVDVAYSFKVLAHIPDIQGALREMARVVRPGGWVIAEFYNARSLRRLIKAMKPPSAVSETTHDEHVFTRYDDARAIRSYLPPELTWVATRGIRVITPVAKVLEVPLLGTAVRWAEHRLADLPGARDAGGFLVACCQRR
;
A
#
# COMPACT_ATOMS: atom_id res chain seq x y z
N MET A 1 -17.20 -5.53 -21.34
CA MET A 1 -17.25 -6.43 -20.16
C MET A 1 -17.50 -5.57 -18.93
N SER A 2 -18.44 -5.94 -18.04
CA SER A 2 -18.68 -5.20 -16.80
C SER A 2 -17.47 -5.31 -15.89
N ARG A 3 -17.06 -4.19 -15.25
CA ARG A 3 -16.05 -4.22 -14.18
C ARG A 3 -16.56 -5.13 -13.06
N LEU A 4 -15.74 -6.09 -12.64
CA LEU A 4 -16.05 -6.89 -11.46
C LEU A 4 -16.12 -5.98 -10.23
N ASP A 5 -17.02 -6.30 -9.29
CA ASP A 5 -16.99 -5.68 -7.98
C ASP A 5 -15.61 -5.99 -7.32
N ASN A 6 -14.94 -4.98 -6.79
CA ASN A 6 -13.63 -5.13 -6.17
C ASN A 6 -13.61 -6.25 -5.13
N ARG A 7 -14.68 -6.45 -4.39
CA ARG A 7 -14.79 -7.51 -3.39
C ARG A 7 -14.69 -8.89 -4.04
N ALA A 8 -15.53 -9.16 -5.07
CA ALA A 8 -15.53 -10.45 -5.76
C ALA A 8 -14.18 -10.73 -6.44
N TYR A 9 -13.53 -9.68 -7.00
CA TYR A 9 -12.21 -9.79 -7.57
C TYR A 9 -11.16 -10.24 -6.55
N TYR A 10 -11.10 -9.61 -5.37
CA TYR A 10 -10.10 -9.94 -4.36
C TYR A 10 -10.39 -11.23 -3.60
N ASP A 11 -11.66 -11.65 -3.50
CA ASP A 11 -12.03 -12.96 -2.94
C ASP A 11 -11.51 -14.09 -3.83
N ASP A 12 -11.65 -13.99 -5.17
CA ASP A 12 -11.07 -14.95 -6.13
C ASP A 12 -9.53 -14.92 -6.09
N PHE A 13 -8.95 -13.72 -6.07
CA PHE A 13 -7.50 -13.52 -6.07
C PHE A 13 -6.80 -14.00 -4.78
N ALA A 14 -7.52 -14.13 -3.67
CA ALA A 14 -6.94 -14.53 -2.38
C ALA A 14 -6.17 -15.87 -2.47
N GLY A 15 -6.62 -16.83 -3.30
CA GLY A 15 -5.93 -18.10 -3.54
C GLY A 15 -4.56 -17.97 -4.20
N TRP A 16 -4.37 -16.92 -5.03
CA TRP A 16 -3.18 -16.69 -5.85
C TRP A 16 -2.22 -15.66 -5.27
N TYR A 17 -2.70 -14.76 -4.44
CA TYR A 17 -1.98 -13.57 -3.96
C TYR A 17 -0.61 -13.87 -3.38
N GLU A 18 -0.42 -15.00 -2.71
CA GLU A 18 0.83 -15.32 -2.02
C GLU A 18 1.82 -16.15 -2.84
N LYS A 19 1.42 -16.65 -4.02
CA LYS A 19 2.27 -17.57 -4.81
C LYS A 19 3.66 -17.00 -5.12
N GLU A 20 3.74 -15.69 -5.39
CA GLU A 20 5.00 -15.03 -5.76
C GLU A 20 5.56 -14.12 -4.65
N ARG A 21 4.88 -14.03 -3.48
CA ARG A 21 5.30 -13.13 -2.40
C ARG A 21 6.66 -13.47 -1.78
N HIS A 22 7.14 -14.70 -1.97
CA HIS A 22 8.46 -15.15 -1.56
C HIS A 22 9.59 -14.64 -2.48
N LEU A 23 9.28 -14.12 -3.68
CA LEU A 23 10.28 -13.63 -4.63
C LEU A 23 10.99 -12.36 -4.12
N PRO A 24 12.28 -12.17 -4.46
CA PRO A 24 13.09 -11.04 -3.99
C PRO A 24 12.46 -9.67 -4.25
N TYR A 25 11.74 -9.52 -5.36
CA TYR A 25 11.05 -8.29 -5.70
C TYR A 25 9.97 -7.91 -4.69
N HIS A 26 9.10 -8.83 -4.32
CA HIS A 26 8.04 -8.57 -3.35
C HIS A 26 8.60 -8.31 -1.95
N ARG A 27 9.64 -9.07 -1.55
CA ARG A 27 10.34 -8.83 -0.28
C ARG A 27 10.92 -7.44 -0.20
N MET A 28 11.58 -6.96 -1.25
CA MET A 28 12.14 -5.60 -1.29
C MET A 28 11.05 -4.53 -1.12
N LEU A 29 9.90 -4.67 -1.79
CA LEU A 29 8.78 -3.73 -1.62
C LEU A 29 8.29 -3.73 -0.18
N ASP A 30 8.02 -4.92 0.38
CA ASP A 30 7.55 -5.07 1.74
C ASP A 30 8.57 -4.54 2.77
N ASP A 31 9.87 -4.71 2.52
CA ASP A 31 10.93 -4.17 3.38
C ASP A 31 10.92 -2.65 3.40
N LEU A 32 10.81 -2.01 2.24
CA LEU A 32 10.72 -0.55 2.12
C LEU A 32 9.45 0.00 2.79
N GLU A 33 8.31 -0.67 2.62
CA GLU A 33 7.03 -0.28 3.20
C GLU A 33 7.04 -0.41 4.73
N VAL A 34 7.49 -1.57 5.24
CA VAL A 34 7.54 -1.84 6.69
C VAL A 34 8.56 -0.93 7.39
N GLU A 35 9.74 -0.71 6.79
CA GLU A 35 10.73 0.25 7.31
C GLU A 35 10.13 1.66 7.48
N LEU A 36 9.31 2.09 6.52
CA LEU A 36 8.63 3.38 6.63
C LEU A 36 7.61 3.38 7.78
N VAL A 37 6.77 2.35 7.87
CA VAL A 37 5.77 2.24 8.94
C VAL A 37 6.46 2.23 10.31
N GLU A 38 7.55 1.50 10.47
CA GLU A 38 8.29 1.38 11.73
C GLU A 38 8.74 2.75 12.28
N ARG A 39 9.20 3.66 11.41
CA ARG A 39 9.61 5.03 11.79
C ARG A 39 8.50 5.81 12.52
N TYR A 40 7.23 5.56 12.17
CA TYR A 40 6.09 6.30 12.69
C TYR A 40 5.27 5.53 13.73
N ALA A 41 5.35 4.20 13.73
CA ALA A 41 4.40 3.30 14.38
C ALA A 41 4.95 2.50 15.56
N THR A 42 6.28 2.54 15.82
CA THR A 42 6.89 1.82 16.94
C THR A 42 6.26 2.22 18.28
N GLY A 43 5.73 1.22 19.02
CA GLY A 43 5.07 1.41 20.32
C GLY A 43 3.67 2.04 20.26
N LYS A 44 3.08 2.21 19.07
CA LYS A 44 1.81 2.92 18.84
C LYS A 44 0.67 1.97 18.50
N ALA A 45 -0.57 2.49 18.57
CA ALA A 45 -1.76 1.82 18.04
C ALA A 45 -1.89 2.09 16.55
N VAL A 46 -1.94 1.05 15.72
CA VAL A 46 -1.79 1.13 14.27
C VAL A 46 -2.96 0.47 13.57
N LEU A 47 -3.41 1.09 12.47
CA LEU A 47 -4.40 0.54 11.54
C LEU A 47 -3.76 0.33 10.17
N GLU A 48 -3.88 -0.87 9.60
CA GLU A 48 -3.66 -1.11 8.16
C GLU A 48 -4.99 -1.13 7.43
N VAL A 49 -5.13 -0.25 6.43
CA VAL A 49 -6.32 -0.18 5.56
C VAL A 49 -6.02 -0.91 4.26
N GLY A 50 -6.79 -1.98 3.99
CA GLY A 50 -6.53 -2.92 2.89
C GLY A 50 -5.42 -3.91 3.25
N CYS A 51 -5.52 -4.56 4.41
CA CYS A 51 -4.45 -5.44 4.92
C CYS A 51 -4.30 -6.75 4.13
N GLY A 52 -5.25 -7.10 3.28
CA GLY A 52 -5.24 -8.33 2.50
C GLY A 52 -5.06 -9.56 3.38
N THR A 53 -4.10 -10.41 3.02
CA THR A 53 -3.75 -11.62 3.79
C THR A 53 -2.93 -11.32 5.05
N GLY A 54 -2.66 -10.04 5.36
CA GLY A 54 -1.99 -9.60 6.58
C GLY A 54 -0.46 -9.72 6.58
N LEU A 55 0.20 -9.79 5.43
CA LEU A 55 1.67 -9.95 5.37
C LEU A 55 2.42 -8.75 5.98
N LEU A 56 2.01 -7.53 5.67
CA LEU A 56 2.61 -6.32 6.25
C LEU A 56 2.16 -6.14 7.70
N LEU A 57 0.86 -6.36 7.97
CA LEU A 57 0.30 -6.27 9.32
C LEU A 57 1.01 -7.19 10.31
N HIS A 58 1.33 -8.42 9.88
CA HIS A 58 2.08 -9.37 10.70
C HIS A 58 3.48 -8.86 11.08
N ARG A 59 4.14 -8.16 10.16
CA ARG A 59 5.45 -7.53 10.42
C ARG A 59 5.28 -6.30 11.33
N THR A 60 4.27 -5.47 11.06
CA THR A 60 3.94 -4.28 11.87
C THR A 60 3.59 -4.64 13.32
N ALA A 61 2.89 -5.74 13.53
CA ALA A 61 2.53 -6.22 14.88
C ALA A 61 3.73 -6.53 15.79
N ARG A 62 4.94 -6.68 15.23
CA ARG A 62 6.16 -6.95 16.01
C ARG A 62 6.70 -5.72 16.74
N PHE A 63 6.42 -4.52 16.23
CA PHE A 63 6.91 -3.27 16.81
C PHE A 63 5.79 -2.32 17.25
N ALA A 64 4.57 -2.50 16.77
CA ALA A 64 3.41 -1.75 17.21
C ALA A 64 2.94 -2.23 18.60
N ARG A 65 2.35 -1.32 19.39
CA ARG A 65 1.68 -1.69 20.65
C ARG A 65 0.41 -2.49 20.39
N HIS A 66 -0.35 -2.08 19.38
CA HIS A 66 -1.54 -2.75 18.86
C HIS A 66 -1.58 -2.56 17.36
N ALA A 67 -1.87 -3.62 16.61
CA ALA A 67 -2.03 -3.59 15.16
C ALA A 67 -3.37 -4.22 14.77
N ILE A 68 -4.16 -3.47 14.02
CA ILE A 68 -5.47 -3.89 13.49
C ILE A 68 -5.45 -3.75 11.98
N GLY A 69 -6.02 -4.73 11.27
CA GLY A 69 -6.18 -4.68 9.81
C GLY A 69 -7.63 -4.60 9.39
N ILE A 70 -7.88 -3.90 8.31
CA ILE A 70 -9.19 -3.85 7.65
C ILE A 70 -9.02 -4.18 6.18
N ASP A 71 -9.91 -5.04 5.66
CA ASP A 71 -10.00 -5.34 4.24
C ASP A 71 -11.47 -5.53 3.80
N LEU A 72 -11.72 -5.33 2.52
CA LEU A 72 -13.03 -5.55 1.93
C LEU A 72 -13.31 -7.03 1.67
N SER A 73 -12.26 -7.83 1.38
CA SER A 73 -12.33 -9.23 1.00
C SER A 73 -12.33 -10.15 2.22
N GLY A 74 -13.40 -10.92 2.39
CA GLY A 74 -13.49 -11.96 3.42
C GLY A 74 -12.48 -13.09 3.17
N GLY A 75 -12.22 -13.46 1.91
CA GLY A 75 -11.25 -14.48 1.54
C GLY A 75 -9.82 -14.11 1.92
N MET A 76 -9.43 -12.84 1.75
CA MET A 76 -8.15 -12.32 2.23
C MET A 76 -8.05 -12.37 3.75
N LEU A 77 -9.09 -11.92 4.45
CA LEU A 77 -9.11 -11.84 5.91
C LEU A 77 -9.05 -13.21 6.59
N GLN A 78 -9.61 -14.26 5.99
CA GLN A 78 -9.46 -15.63 6.51
C GLN A 78 -7.99 -16.03 6.65
N LYS A 79 -7.14 -15.65 5.68
CA LYS A 79 -5.69 -15.91 5.75
C LYS A 79 -5.00 -15.05 6.81
N ALA A 80 -5.41 -13.79 6.94
CA ALA A 80 -4.89 -12.91 7.99
C ALA A 80 -5.26 -13.43 9.39
N GLN A 81 -6.51 -13.90 9.58
CA GLN A 81 -6.96 -14.53 10.83
C GLN A 81 -6.17 -15.81 11.15
N ALA A 82 -5.88 -16.64 10.13
CA ALA A 82 -5.06 -17.84 10.31
C ALA A 82 -3.62 -17.52 10.77
N ARG A 83 -3.15 -16.27 10.56
CA ARG A 83 -1.89 -15.75 11.11
C ARG A 83 -2.00 -15.22 12.54
N GLY A 84 -3.17 -15.31 13.17
CA GLY A 84 -3.41 -14.78 14.51
C GLY A 84 -3.56 -13.24 14.55
N LEU A 85 -3.87 -12.59 13.43
CA LEU A 85 -3.99 -11.14 13.35
C LEU A 85 -5.40 -10.66 13.72
N HIS A 86 -5.48 -9.49 14.34
CA HIS A 86 -6.74 -8.80 14.59
C HIS A 86 -7.20 -8.08 13.34
N VAL A 87 -8.22 -8.59 12.67
CA VAL A 87 -8.72 -8.03 11.42
C VAL A 87 -10.23 -7.95 11.38
N MET A 88 -10.77 -6.98 10.63
CA MET A 88 -12.20 -6.76 10.45
C MET A 88 -12.53 -6.53 8.97
N GLN A 89 -13.69 -7.01 8.53
CA GLN A 89 -14.18 -6.77 7.18
C GLN A 89 -14.92 -5.44 7.12
N ALA A 90 -14.39 -4.48 6.35
CA ALA A 90 -15.04 -3.20 6.11
C ALA A 90 -14.49 -2.51 4.87
N SER A 91 -15.22 -1.48 4.39
CA SER A 91 -14.74 -0.57 3.35
C SER A 91 -13.77 0.46 3.93
N ALA A 92 -12.75 0.81 3.16
CA ALA A 92 -11.85 1.92 3.49
C ALA A 92 -12.57 3.28 3.56
N THR A 93 -13.76 3.40 2.93
CA THR A 93 -14.61 4.61 2.95
C THR A 93 -15.62 4.63 4.11
N ALA A 94 -15.62 3.59 4.96
CA ALA A 94 -16.49 3.47 6.13
C ALA A 94 -15.81 2.59 7.18
N LEU A 95 -14.79 3.15 7.86
CA LEU A 95 -13.99 2.42 8.84
C LEU A 95 -14.77 2.21 10.14
N PRO A 96 -14.90 0.96 10.66
CA PRO A 96 -15.67 0.64 11.87
C PRO A 96 -14.88 0.95 13.15
N LEU A 97 -14.19 2.09 13.17
CA LEU A 97 -13.38 2.55 14.29
C LEU A 97 -13.86 3.93 14.74
N ALA A 98 -13.74 4.21 16.02
CA ALA A 98 -14.08 5.51 16.59
C ALA A 98 -13.10 6.59 16.07
N THR A 99 -13.57 7.84 16.04
CA THR A 99 -12.73 9.01 15.75
C THR A 99 -11.57 9.07 16.74
N ALA A 100 -10.35 9.38 16.26
CA ALA A 100 -9.15 9.55 17.07
C ALA A 100 -8.83 8.30 17.95
N SER A 101 -9.00 7.09 17.41
CA SER A 101 -8.79 5.82 18.13
C SER A 101 -7.41 5.20 17.90
N VAL A 102 -6.71 5.55 16.81
CA VAL A 102 -5.37 5.05 16.49
C VAL A 102 -4.34 6.16 16.39
N ASP A 103 -3.07 5.83 16.52
CA ASP A 103 -1.96 6.78 16.40
C ASP A 103 -1.47 6.89 14.96
N VAL A 104 -1.52 5.79 14.20
CA VAL A 104 -1.08 5.69 12.80
C VAL A 104 -2.09 4.88 12.00
N ALA A 105 -2.47 5.38 10.82
CA ALA A 105 -3.16 4.60 9.79
C ALA A 105 -2.30 4.56 8.53
N TYR A 106 -2.12 3.37 7.94
CA TYR A 106 -1.40 3.24 6.69
C TYR A 106 -2.14 2.37 5.67
N SER A 107 -1.83 2.58 4.38
CA SER A 107 -2.41 1.82 3.28
C SER A 107 -1.42 1.72 2.13
N PHE A 108 -1.09 0.50 1.72
CA PHE A 108 -0.19 0.20 0.60
C PHE A 108 -0.88 -0.65 -0.46
N LYS A 109 -0.73 -0.27 -1.74
CA LYS A 109 -1.26 -0.98 -2.93
C LYS A 109 -2.79 -1.11 -2.96
N VAL A 110 -3.52 -0.24 -2.25
CA VAL A 110 -4.98 -0.30 -2.11
C VAL A 110 -5.67 0.95 -2.67
N LEU A 111 -5.21 2.15 -2.29
CA LEU A 111 -5.90 3.41 -2.60
C LEU A 111 -6.07 3.65 -4.10
N ALA A 112 -5.15 3.14 -4.93
CA ALA A 112 -5.25 3.20 -6.39
C ALA A 112 -6.49 2.46 -6.94
N HIS A 113 -7.07 1.55 -6.17
CA HIS A 113 -8.22 0.73 -6.54
C HIS A 113 -9.55 1.21 -5.94
N ILE A 114 -9.53 2.31 -5.18
CA ILE A 114 -10.72 2.89 -4.54
C ILE A 114 -11.21 4.09 -5.35
N PRO A 115 -12.43 4.02 -5.96
CA PRO A 115 -12.97 5.14 -6.72
C PRO A 115 -13.13 6.41 -5.86
N ASP A 116 -13.73 6.30 -4.66
CA ASP A 116 -13.84 7.40 -3.68
C ASP A 116 -12.62 7.47 -2.78
N ILE A 117 -11.49 7.91 -3.35
CA ILE A 117 -10.24 8.06 -2.59
C ILE A 117 -10.33 9.15 -1.53
N GLN A 118 -11.08 10.22 -1.80
CA GLN A 118 -11.25 11.30 -0.83
C GLN A 118 -12.03 10.81 0.39
N GLY A 119 -13.06 9.96 0.20
CA GLY A 119 -13.76 9.28 1.28
C GLY A 119 -12.83 8.41 2.12
N ALA A 120 -11.99 7.60 1.48
CA ALA A 120 -11.01 6.76 2.17
C ALA A 120 -10.00 7.59 2.98
N LEU A 121 -9.44 8.66 2.40
CA LEU A 121 -8.49 9.54 3.10
C LEU A 121 -9.14 10.32 4.25
N ARG A 122 -10.42 10.74 4.11
CA ARG A 122 -11.19 11.33 5.22
C ARG A 122 -11.38 10.36 6.37
N GLU A 123 -11.72 9.11 6.08
CA GLU A 123 -11.88 8.08 7.11
C GLU A 123 -10.56 7.75 7.81
N MET A 124 -9.45 7.61 7.05
CA MET A 124 -8.12 7.44 7.63
C MET A 124 -7.75 8.63 8.53
N ALA A 125 -8.02 9.86 8.08
CA ALA A 125 -7.79 11.05 8.90
C ALA A 125 -8.68 11.05 10.16
N ARG A 126 -9.95 10.67 10.04
CA ARG A 126 -10.90 10.63 11.15
C ARG A 126 -10.46 9.72 12.29
N VAL A 127 -10.02 8.50 11.95
CA VAL A 127 -9.66 7.49 12.95
C VAL A 127 -8.30 7.74 13.60
N VAL A 128 -7.40 8.47 12.95
CA VAL A 128 -6.08 8.85 13.51
C VAL A 128 -6.26 10.01 14.49
N ARG A 129 -5.55 10.00 15.62
CA ARG A 129 -5.55 11.08 16.62
C ARG A 129 -4.90 12.36 16.10
N PRO A 130 -5.26 13.56 16.60
CA PRO A 130 -4.48 14.77 16.35
C PRO A 130 -3.00 14.54 16.70
N GLY A 131 -2.09 15.02 15.83
CA GLY A 131 -0.66 14.77 15.92
C GLY A 131 -0.21 13.39 15.41
N GLY A 132 -1.13 12.47 15.12
CA GLY A 132 -0.85 11.15 14.54
C GLY A 132 -0.58 11.20 13.02
N TRP A 133 -0.39 10.03 12.41
CA TRP A 133 0.10 9.93 11.05
C TRP A 133 -0.83 9.10 10.15
N VAL A 134 -1.02 9.58 8.92
CA VAL A 134 -1.59 8.84 7.80
C VAL A 134 -0.50 8.61 6.77
N ILE A 135 -0.21 7.34 6.44
CA ILE A 135 0.79 6.93 5.46
C ILE A 135 0.04 6.29 4.28
N ALA A 136 0.00 6.99 3.16
CA ALA A 136 -0.83 6.63 2.02
C ALA A 136 0.00 6.44 0.76
N GLU A 137 -0.08 5.25 0.14
CA GLU A 137 0.62 4.94 -1.11
C GLU A 137 -0.28 5.16 -2.32
N PHE A 138 0.32 5.73 -3.37
CA PHE A 138 -0.31 6.00 -4.66
C PHE A 138 0.53 5.43 -5.81
N TYR A 139 -0.12 4.96 -6.87
CA TYR A 139 0.57 4.56 -8.09
C TYR A 139 0.99 5.81 -8.86
N ASN A 140 2.30 5.97 -9.08
CA ASN A 140 2.85 7.17 -9.66
C ASN A 140 2.65 7.22 -11.19
N ALA A 141 1.93 8.25 -11.64
CA ALA A 141 1.68 8.50 -13.06
C ALA A 141 2.96 8.83 -13.86
N ARG A 142 4.00 9.35 -13.20
CA ARG A 142 5.26 9.79 -13.83
C ARG A 142 6.38 8.77 -13.73
N SER A 143 6.11 7.56 -13.24
CA SER A 143 7.13 6.55 -13.05
C SER A 143 7.53 5.81 -14.33
N LEU A 144 8.78 5.35 -14.37
CA LEU A 144 9.24 4.42 -15.40
C LEU A 144 8.37 3.14 -15.44
N ARG A 145 7.91 2.66 -14.27
CA ARG A 145 6.97 1.53 -14.18
C ARG A 145 5.69 1.78 -14.99
N ARG A 146 5.12 2.98 -14.90
CA ARG A 146 3.91 3.35 -15.65
C ARG A 146 4.15 3.34 -17.15
N LEU A 147 5.30 3.88 -17.58
CA LEU A 147 5.70 3.90 -18.99
C LEU A 147 5.86 2.48 -19.54
N ILE A 148 6.61 1.63 -18.83
CA ILE A 148 6.81 0.22 -19.23
C ILE A 148 5.48 -0.55 -19.26
N LYS A 149 4.60 -0.33 -18.27
CA LYS A 149 3.27 -0.98 -18.23
C LYS A 149 2.39 -0.55 -19.41
N ALA A 150 2.44 0.71 -19.82
CA ALA A 150 1.70 1.22 -20.97
C ALA A 150 2.15 0.62 -22.31
N MET A 151 3.36 0.08 -22.39
CA MET A 151 3.93 -0.56 -23.59
C MET A 151 3.69 -2.08 -23.63
N LYS A 152 3.18 -2.68 -22.56
CA LYS A 152 2.91 -4.12 -22.47
C LYS A 152 1.43 -4.42 -22.65
N PRO A 153 1.07 -5.59 -23.23
CA PRO A 153 -0.31 -6.07 -23.22
C PRO A 153 -0.79 -6.33 -21.79
N PRO A 154 -2.14 -6.35 -21.55
CA PRO A 154 -2.73 -6.71 -20.27
C PRO A 154 -2.18 -8.04 -19.74
N SER A 155 -1.88 -8.10 -18.45
CA SER A 155 -1.33 -9.30 -17.80
C SER A 155 -2.44 -10.10 -17.14
N ALA A 156 -2.42 -11.44 -17.27
CA ALA A 156 -3.24 -12.31 -16.48
C ALA A 156 -2.83 -12.19 -14.99
N VAL A 157 -3.81 -12.06 -14.11
CA VAL A 157 -3.63 -11.95 -12.67
C VAL A 157 -4.02 -13.25 -11.97
N SER A 158 -5.00 -13.98 -12.54
CA SER A 158 -5.38 -15.37 -12.18
C SER A 158 -5.75 -16.12 -13.45
N GLU A 159 -6.21 -17.38 -13.33
CA GLU A 159 -6.70 -18.17 -14.48
C GLU A 159 -7.92 -17.52 -15.15
N THR A 160 -8.70 -16.73 -14.40
CA THR A 160 -9.98 -16.14 -14.84
C THR A 160 -9.95 -14.63 -14.91
N THR A 161 -8.92 -13.96 -14.41
CA THR A 161 -8.93 -12.51 -14.19
C THR A 161 -7.70 -11.81 -14.75
N HIS A 162 -7.93 -10.70 -15.47
CA HIS A 162 -6.88 -9.80 -15.98
C HIS A 162 -6.85 -8.49 -15.18
N ASP A 163 -5.71 -7.81 -15.17
CA ASP A 163 -5.49 -6.56 -14.43
C ASP A 163 -6.36 -5.37 -14.90
N GLU A 164 -7.00 -5.48 -16.06
CA GLU A 164 -7.98 -4.49 -16.57
C GLU A 164 -9.38 -4.62 -15.96
N HIS A 165 -9.68 -5.70 -15.24
CA HIS A 165 -10.99 -5.92 -14.60
C HIS A 165 -11.15 -5.14 -13.30
N VAL A 166 -10.06 -4.62 -12.72
CA VAL A 166 -10.09 -3.81 -11.51
C VAL A 166 -9.86 -2.34 -11.81
N PHE A 167 -10.62 -1.45 -11.15
CA PHE A 167 -10.36 -0.02 -11.22
C PHE A 167 -8.92 0.26 -10.75
N THR A 168 -8.12 0.95 -11.56
CA THR A 168 -6.76 1.32 -11.19
C THR A 168 -6.48 2.75 -11.63
N ARG A 169 -6.06 3.58 -10.67
CA ARG A 169 -5.69 4.96 -10.85
C ARG A 169 -4.18 5.13 -10.76
N TYR A 170 -3.67 6.11 -11.48
CA TYR A 170 -2.31 6.60 -11.39
C TYR A 170 -2.34 8.10 -11.13
N ASP A 171 -1.63 8.54 -10.12
CA ASP A 171 -1.70 9.91 -9.62
C ASP A 171 -0.31 10.56 -9.64
N ASP A 172 -0.26 11.87 -9.89
CA ASP A 172 0.94 12.66 -9.61
C ASP A 172 0.80 13.43 -8.29
N ALA A 173 1.87 14.06 -7.84
CA ALA A 173 1.91 14.77 -6.57
C ALA A 173 0.85 15.90 -6.48
N ARG A 174 0.45 16.51 -7.62
CA ARG A 174 -0.61 17.54 -7.64
C ARG A 174 -1.98 16.92 -7.40
N ALA A 175 -2.28 15.81 -8.06
CA ALA A 175 -3.52 15.08 -7.86
C ALA A 175 -3.63 14.57 -6.40
N ILE A 176 -2.55 13.96 -5.87
CA ILE A 176 -2.51 13.49 -4.47
C ILE A 176 -2.84 14.63 -3.50
N ARG A 177 -2.24 15.81 -3.68
CA ARG A 177 -2.55 16.98 -2.83
C ARG A 177 -4.01 17.38 -2.87
N SER A 178 -4.67 17.25 -4.01
CA SER A 178 -6.10 17.63 -4.15
C SER A 178 -7.05 16.63 -3.48
N TYR A 179 -6.59 15.44 -3.13
CA TYR A 179 -7.39 14.43 -2.41
C TYR A 179 -7.31 14.55 -0.90
N LEU A 180 -6.24 15.19 -0.38
CA LEU A 180 -6.01 15.28 1.04
C LEU A 180 -7.10 16.14 1.70
N PRO A 181 -7.76 15.65 2.75
CA PRO A 181 -8.67 16.44 3.54
C PRO A 181 -7.90 17.53 4.33
N PRO A 182 -8.56 18.64 4.70
CA PRO A 182 -7.90 19.78 5.35
C PRO A 182 -7.22 19.45 6.68
N GLU A 183 -7.63 18.35 7.34
CA GLU A 183 -7.05 17.87 8.58
C GLU A 183 -5.65 17.24 8.38
N LEU A 184 -5.27 16.90 7.15
CA LEU A 184 -3.99 16.28 6.84
C LEU A 184 -2.99 17.28 6.26
N THR A 185 -1.80 17.34 6.83
CA THR A 185 -0.66 18.05 6.27
C THR A 185 0.35 17.07 5.71
N TRP A 186 0.64 17.11 4.42
CA TRP A 186 1.69 16.29 3.79
C TRP A 186 3.07 16.80 4.21
N VAL A 187 3.77 16.00 5.02
CA VAL A 187 5.05 16.37 5.66
C VAL A 187 6.24 15.76 4.92
N ALA A 188 6.16 14.48 4.54
CA ALA A 188 7.24 13.76 3.90
C ALA A 188 6.75 12.86 2.77
N THR A 189 7.66 12.53 1.86
CA THR A 189 7.41 11.62 0.72
C THR A 189 8.48 10.53 0.71
N ARG A 190 8.06 9.29 0.43
CA ARG A 190 8.97 8.18 0.10
C ARG A 190 8.61 7.64 -1.29
N GLY A 191 9.62 7.39 -2.11
CA GLY A 191 9.47 6.65 -3.36
C GLY A 191 9.72 5.17 -3.12
N ILE A 192 8.90 4.31 -3.72
CA ILE A 192 9.12 2.87 -3.70
C ILE A 192 9.27 2.39 -5.14
N ARG A 193 10.23 1.50 -5.37
CA ARG A 193 10.61 1.06 -6.71
C ARG A 193 11.08 2.24 -7.59
N VAL A 194 12.15 2.89 -7.17
CA VAL A 194 12.71 4.08 -7.82
C VAL A 194 13.47 3.71 -9.10
N ILE A 195 14.36 2.71 -9.01
CA ILE A 195 15.25 2.31 -10.11
C ILE A 195 15.02 0.90 -10.63
N THR A 196 14.18 0.09 -9.98
CA THR A 196 13.93 -1.31 -10.38
C THR A 196 13.03 -1.36 -11.63
N PRO A 197 13.55 -1.61 -12.84
CA PRO A 197 12.78 -1.59 -14.07
C PRO A 197 11.88 -2.82 -14.20
N VAL A 198 12.43 -4.00 -13.89
CA VAL A 198 11.73 -5.30 -13.93
C VAL A 198 12.08 -6.15 -12.72
N ALA A 199 11.14 -6.99 -12.26
CA ALA A 199 11.30 -7.81 -11.05
C ALA A 199 12.52 -8.75 -11.12
N LYS A 200 12.77 -9.36 -12.30
CA LYS A 200 13.84 -10.34 -12.52
C LYS A 200 15.26 -9.82 -12.24
N VAL A 201 15.50 -8.53 -12.28
CA VAL A 201 16.82 -7.97 -11.96
C VAL A 201 17.26 -8.30 -10.52
N LEU A 202 16.29 -8.46 -9.62
CA LEU A 202 16.53 -8.76 -8.20
C LEU A 202 16.85 -10.24 -7.93
N GLU A 203 16.67 -11.10 -8.92
CA GLU A 203 17.00 -12.54 -8.85
C GLU A 203 18.47 -12.79 -9.24
N VAL A 204 19.13 -11.82 -9.90
CA VAL A 204 20.53 -11.92 -10.30
C VAL A 204 21.44 -11.69 -9.09
N PRO A 205 22.30 -12.66 -8.73
CA PRO A 205 23.25 -12.51 -7.62
C PRO A 205 24.11 -11.24 -7.77
N LEU A 206 24.51 -10.63 -6.65
CA LEU A 206 25.25 -9.36 -6.55
C LEU A 206 24.48 -8.15 -7.12
N LEU A 207 23.99 -8.22 -8.37
CA LEU A 207 23.21 -7.13 -8.98
C LEU A 207 21.92 -6.88 -8.20
N GLY A 208 21.17 -7.92 -7.86
CA GLY A 208 19.95 -7.80 -7.05
C GLY A 208 20.23 -7.22 -5.66
N THR A 209 21.37 -7.55 -5.07
CA THR A 209 21.80 -6.97 -3.79
C THR A 209 22.13 -5.49 -3.93
N ALA A 210 22.88 -5.11 -4.97
CA ALA A 210 23.22 -3.72 -5.26
C ALA A 210 21.96 -2.88 -5.56
N VAL A 211 21.02 -3.42 -6.35
CA VAL A 211 19.76 -2.74 -6.65
C VAL A 211 18.92 -2.54 -5.39
N ARG A 212 18.78 -3.56 -4.52
CA ARG A 212 18.06 -3.41 -3.24
C ARG A 212 18.70 -2.33 -2.36
N TRP A 213 20.02 -2.35 -2.21
CA TRP A 213 20.74 -1.32 -1.46
C TRP A 213 20.47 0.08 -2.03
N ALA A 214 20.53 0.24 -3.35
CA ALA A 214 20.28 1.51 -4.00
C ALA A 214 18.81 1.97 -3.85
N GLU A 215 17.82 1.05 -3.93
CA GLU A 215 16.40 1.35 -3.67
C GLU A 215 16.21 1.97 -2.29
N HIS A 216 16.79 1.36 -1.23
CA HIS A 216 16.70 1.90 0.13
C HIS A 216 17.33 3.30 0.26
N ARG A 217 18.45 3.56 -0.45
CA ARG A 217 19.11 4.88 -0.43
C ARG A 217 18.35 5.95 -1.19
N LEU A 218 17.74 5.59 -2.31
CA LEU A 218 17.04 6.51 -3.19
C LEU A 218 15.60 6.77 -2.75
N ALA A 219 15.02 5.89 -1.94
CA ALA A 219 13.62 5.96 -1.51
C ALA A 219 13.24 7.30 -0.86
N ASP A 220 14.13 7.89 -0.07
CA ASP A 220 13.91 9.15 0.64
C ASP A 220 14.67 10.34 0.00
N LEU A 221 15.52 10.10 -1.03
CA LEU A 221 16.34 11.14 -1.64
C LEU A 221 15.48 12.08 -2.52
N PRO A 222 15.44 13.39 -2.24
CA PRO A 222 14.72 14.36 -3.05
C PRO A 222 15.07 14.26 -4.53
N GLY A 223 14.08 14.33 -5.41
CA GLY A 223 14.23 14.13 -6.85
C GLY A 223 14.16 12.66 -7.25
N ALA A 224 15.00 11.79 -6.67
CA ALA A 224 14.97 10.35 -6.98
C ALA A 224 13.65 9.69 -6.52
N ARG A 225 13.20 9.95 -5.29
CA ARG A 225 11.94 9.42 -4.74
C ARG A 225 10.71 9.74 -5.60
N ASP A 226 10.74 10.88 -6.30
CA ASP A 226 9.62 11.34 -7.12
C ASP A 226 9.46 10.53 -8.42
N ALA A 227 10.50 9.76 -8.81
CA ALA A 227 10.48 8.81 -9.92
C ALA A 227 10.01 7.41 -9.52
N GLY A 228 9.77 7.15 -8.24
CA GLY A 228 9.32 5.84 -7.74
C GLY A 228 8.08 5.33 -8.46
N GLY A 229 7.98 4.02 -8.63
CA GLY A 229 6.80 3.35 -9.16
C GLY A 229 5.55 3.59 -8.30
N PHE A 230 5.80 3.82 -7.03
CA PHE A 230 4.82 4.23 -6.03
C PHE A 230 5.33 5.46 -5.27
N LEU A 231 4.41 6.37 -4.98
CA LEU A 231 4.65 7.53 -4.10
C LEU A 231 3.91 7.31 -2.79
N VAL A 232 4.61 7.41 -1.68
CA VAL A 232 4.02 7.33 -0.35
C VAL A 232 4.00 8.72 0.26
N ALA A 233 2.81 9.22 0.55
CA ALA A 233 2.61 10.47 1.27
C ALA A 233 2.52 10.18 2.78
N CYS A 234 3.45 10.74 3.56
CA CYS A 234 3.39 10.73 5.01
C CYS A 234 2.74 12.05 5.47
N CYS A 235 1.52 11.95 5.95
CA CYS A 235 0.70 13.09 6.34
C CYS A 235 0.50 13.09 7.86
N GLN A 236 0.66 14.25 8.50
CA GLN A 236 0.34 14.43 9.91
C GLN A 236 -1.07 14.98 10.06
N ARG A 237 -1.87 14.42 10.97
CA ARG A 237 -3.16 14.98 11.36
C ARG A 237 -2.96 16.20 12.27
N ARG A 238 -3.57 17.31 11.89
CA ARG A 238 -3.66 18.52 12.71
C ARG A 238 -4.53 18.33 13.94
#